data_474434b5535bb5e37a78d8fdd428a29f
#
_entry.id   474434b5535bb5e37a78d8fdd428a29f
#
_cell.length_a   1.000
_cell.length_b   1.000
_cell.length_c   1.000
_cell.angle_alpha   90.00
_cell.angle_beta   90.00
_cell.angle_gamma   90.00
#
_symmetry.space_group_name_H-M   'P 1'
#
loop_
_entity.id
_entity.type
_entity.pdbx_description
1 polymer ?
#
loop_
_entity_poly.entity_id
_entity_poly.type
_entity_poly.pdbx_seq_one_letter_code
_entity_poly.pdbx_strand_id
1 'polypeptide(L)'
;MGQLDTIFREYTDPFGYLAAQGRMYRFAGSALDTVAVGATSVATTTPTFLMNVVAGTQYAVIPAEARLFQAGTVAGGAITYLMEMDNADRYTSGGTAMTVQNVRTTGAAIPAGVAMYSTVGSAIVATNAVGIRMDGALLGQDVSPAEGAVNSIVWSPTAGVDILAPTASLGATWLVNTSAASTGPTWFFSFKAAVVPLSWLT
;
A
#
# COMPACT_ATOMS: atom_id res chain seq x y z
N MET A 1 9.25 -6.11 -26.60
CA MET A 1 8.03 -5.76 -25.86
C MET A 1 7.91 -6.76 -24.71
N GLY A 2 7.90 -6.28 -23.46
CA GLY A 2 7.84 -7.16 -22.31
C GLY A 2 6.48 -7.84 -22.16
N GLN A 3 6.45 -8.98 -21.50
CA GLN A 3 5.20 -9.73 -21.26
C GLN A 3 4.16 -8.89 -20.51
N LEU A 4 4.59 -8.04 -19.58
CA LEU A 4 3.71 -7.16 -18.83
C LEU A 4 3.04 -6.11 -19.73
N ASP A 5 3.80 -5.50 -20.66
CA ASP A 5 3.26 -4.54 -21.61
C ASP A 5 2.16 -5.18 -22.49
N THR A 6 2.37 -6.41 -22.94
CA THR A 6 1.35 -7.18 -23.66
C THR A 6 0.08 -7.39 -22.82
N ILE A 7 0.22 -7.77 -21.54
CA ILE A 7 -0.92 -7.99 -20.65
C ILE A 7 -1.76 -6.71 -20.51
N PHE A 8 -1.13 -5.57 -20.25
CA PHE A 8 -1.85 -4.31 -20.06
C PHE A 8 -2.44 -3.72 -21.35
N ARG A 9 -1.97 -4.13 -22.53
CA ARG A 9 -2.54 -3.70 -23.81
C ARG A 9 -3.66 -4.60 -24.32
N GLU A 10 -3.54 -5.90 -24.11
CA GLU A 10 -4.44 -6.89 -24.72
C GLU A 10 -5.63 -7.26 -23.84
N TYR A 11 -5.51 -7.12 -22.53
CA TYR A 11 -6.58 -7.52 -21.62
C TYR A 11 -7.37 -6.32 -21.11
N THR A 12 -8.68 -6.38 -21.21
CA THR A 12 -9.62 -5.38 -20.65
C THR A 12 -9.56 -5.33 -19.11
N ASP A 13 -9.21 -6.44 -18.47
CA ASP A 13 -8.95 -6.52 -17.02
C ASP A 13 -7.59 -7.19 -16.77
N PRO A 14 -6.49 -6.43 -16.86
CA PRO A 14 -5.16 -6.97 -16.65
C PRO A 14 -4.94 -7.47 -15.22
N PHE A 15 -5.55 -6.85 -14.22
CA PHE A 15 -5.43 -7.30 -12.83
C PHE A 15 -6.21 -8.59 -12.57
N GLY A 16 -7.37 -8.78 -13.20
CA GLY A 16 -8.10 -10.05 -13.19
C GLY A 16 -7.30 -11.17 -13.84
N TYR A 17 -6.65 -10.89 -14.97
CA TYR A 17 -5.73 -11.84 -15.59
C TYR A 17 -4.58 -12.23 -14.66
N LEU A 18 -3.91 -11.25 -14.02
CA LEU A 18 -2.83 -11.50 -13.06
C LEU A 18 -3.32 -12.28 -11.83
N ALA A 19 -4.55 -12.04 -11.38
CA ALA A 19 -5.18 -12.82 -10.32
C ALA A 19 -5.38 -14.28 -10.72
N ALA A 20 -5.90 -14.54 -11.92
CA ALA A 20 -6.05 -15.89 -12.46
C ALA A 20 -4.72 -16.63 -12.60
N GLN A 21 -3.63 -15.92 -12.89
CA GLN A 21 -2.27 -16.44 -12.92
C GLN A 21 -1.64 -16.64 -11.51
N GLY A 22 -2.37 -16.31 -10.43
CA GLY A 22 -1.87 -16.39 -9.06
C GLY A 22 -0.78 -15.34 -8.74
N ARG A 23 -0.79 -14.20 -9.44
CA ARG A 23 0.16 -13.10 -9.26
C ARG A 23 -0.38 -11.95 -8.44
N MET A 24 -1.64 -12.00 -8.01
CA MET A 24 -2.26 -10.98 -7.17
C MET A 24 -2.27 -11.40 -5.70
N TYR A 25 -1.87 -10.48 -4.84
CA TYR A 25 -1.82 -10.68 -3.40
C TYR A 25 -2.63 -9.61 -2.68
N ARG A 26 -3.29 -10.03 -1.61
CA ARG A 26 -3.97 -9.15 -0.66
C ARG A 26 -3.14 -9.05 0.61
N PHE A 27 -3.01 -7.83 1.12
CA PHE A 27 -2.35 -7.48 2.37
C PHE A 27 -3.41 -6.91 3.29
N ALA A 28 -3.57 -7.46 4.49
CA ALA A 28 -4.57 -7.05 5.45
C ALA A 28 -4.07 -7.26 6.89
N GLY A 29 -4.84 -6.79 7.87
CA GLY A 29 -4.62 -7.13 9.27
C GLY A 29 -4.76 -8.63 9.53
N SER A 30 -4.15 -9.10 10.60
CA SER A 30 -4.20 -10.50 11.01
C SER A 30 -5.56 -10.93 11.57
N ALA A 31 -6.37 -9.99 12.03
CA ALA A 31 -7.73 -10.20 12.55
C ALA A 31 -8.70 -9.17 11.94
N LEU A 32 -10.01 -9.47 12.03
CA LEU A 32 -11.07 -8.63 11.44
C LEU A 32 -11.18 -7.24 12.08
N ASP A 33 -10.78 -7.12 13.34
CA ASP A 33 -10.80 -5.88 14.13
C ASP A 33 -9.44 -5.17 14.18
N THR A 34 -8.48 -5.63 13.39
CA THR A 34 -7.14 -5.01 13.33
C THR A 34 -7.24 -3.63 12.70
N VAL A 35 -6.82 -2.60 13.44
CA VAL A 35 -6.78 -1.21 12.99
C VAL A 35 -5.37 -0.66 12.97
N ALA A 36 -5.03 0.10 11.96
CA ALA A 36 -3.80 0.89 11.89
C ALA A 36 -4.07 2.32 12.34
N VAL A 37 -3.11 2.94 13.01
CA VAL A 37 -3.21 4.31 13.51
C VAL A 37 -2.36 5.23 12.63
N GLY A 38 -2.96 6.25 12.07
CA GLY A 38 -2.27 7.32 11.34
C GLY A 38 -1.58 8.29 12.32
N ALA A 39 -0.86 9.25 11.76
CA ALA A 39 -0.09 10.24 12.50
C ALA A 39 -0.89 11.52 12.78
N THR A 40 -0.31 12.46 13.55
CA THR A 40 -0.85 13.80 13.72
C THR A 40 -0.35 14.77 12.64
N SER A 41 0.66 14.38 11.87
CA SER A 41 1.17 15.09 10.70
C SER A 41 1.75 14.11 9.69
N VAL A 42 1.77 14.49 8.41
CA VAL A 42 2.43 13.68 7.38
C VAL A 42 3.94 13.72 7.58
N ALA A 43 4.55 12.55 7.70
CA ALA A 43 6.00 12.39 7.76
C ALA A 43 6.43 11.12 7.00
N THR A 44 7.32 11.26 6.05
CA THR A 44 7.81 10.14 5.23
C THR A 44 8.63 9.13 6.03
N THR A 45 9.15 9.54 7.18
CA THR A 45 9.91 8.67 8.10
C THR A 45 9.03 7.81 9.02
N THR A 46 7.74 8.14 9.12
CA THR A 46 6.77 7.40 9.95
C THR A 46 5.44 7.19 9.20
N PRO A 47 5.47 6.48 8.07
CA PRO A 47 4.26 6.25 7.29
C PRO A 47 3.25 5.37 8.05
N THR A 48 1.98 5.47 7.72
CA THR A 48 0.93 4.61 8.27
C THR A 48 1.02 3.18 7.72
N PHE A 49 1.36 3.07 6.43
CA PHE A 49 1.61 1.79 5.76
C PHE A 49 2.84 1.92 4.87
N LEU A 50 3.59 0.85 4.78
CA LEU A 50 4.80 0.78 3.96
C LEU A 50 4.92 -0.59 3.32
N MET A 51 4.87 -0.63 1.99
CA MET A 51 5.27 -1.81 1.22
C MET A 51 6.73 -1.68 0.85
N ASN A 52 7.50 -2.73 1.10
CA ASN A 52 8.91 -2.77 0.82
C ASN A 52 9.25 -3.89 -0.16
N VAL A 53 10.03 -3.54 -1.16
CA VAL A 53 10.62 -4.48 -2.12
C VAL A 53 12.13 -4.37 -1.99
N VAL A 54 12.75 -5.41 -1.44
CA VAL A 54 14.19 -5.41 -1.10
C VAL A 54 15.04 -5.43 -2.37
N ALA A 55 16.17 -4.74 -2.33
CA ALA A 55 17.17 -4.75 -3.42
C ALA A 55 17.59 -6.20 -3.77
N GLY A 56 17.82 -6.45 -5.05
CA GLY A 56 18.19 -7.78 -5.56
C GLY A 56 17.05 -8.79 -5.69
N THR A 57 15.83 -8.43 -5.25
CA THR A 57 14.63 -9.24 -5.48
C THR A 57 14.36 -9.36 -6.98
N GLN A 58 14.01 -10.58 -7.44
CA GLN A 58 13.73 -10.85 -8.86
C GLN A 58 12.26 -10.56 -9.24
N TYR A 59 11.57 -9.77 -8.44
CA TYR A 59 10.16 -9.46 -8.61
C TYR A 59 9.92 -7.96 -8.54
N ALA A 60 9.00 -7.49 -9.37
CA ALA A 60 8.40 -6.17 -9.29
C ALA A 60 7.02 -6.24 -8.64
N VAL A 61 6.62 -5.14 -8.02
CA VAL A 61 5.28 -5.00 -7.43
C VAL A 61 4.52 -3.89 -8.13
N ILE A 62 3.27 -4.16 -8.46
CA ILE A 62 2.35 -3.23 -9.09
C ILE A 62 1.20 -2.99 -8.12
N PRO A 63 1.13 -1.84 -7.45
CA PRO A 63 -0.01 -1.46 -6.62
C PRO A 63 -1.30 -1.47 -7.45
N ALA A 64 -2.32 -2.15 -6.97
CA ALA A 64 -3.60 -2.30 -7.68
C ALA A 64 -4.77 -1.68 -6.92
N GLU A 65 -4.76 -1.73 -5.60
CA GLU A 65 -5.85 -1.22 -4.78
C GLU A 65 -5.35 -0.88 -3.38
N ALA A 66 -5.82 0.24 -2.83
CA ALA A 66 -5.77 0.53 -1.42
C ALA A 66 -7.18 0.86 -0.93
N ARG A 67 -7.63 0.19 0.13
CA ARG A 67 -8.90 0.47 0.79
C ARG A 67 -8.65 0.75 2.26
N LEU A 68 -9.02 1.94 2.69
CA LEU A 68 -8.97 2.36 4.08
C LEU A 68 -10.37 2.81 4.47
N PHE A 69 -10.89 2.28 5.57
CA PHE A 69 -12.17 2.70 6.14
C PHE A 69 -11.91 3.19 7.55
N GLN A 70 -12.37 4.39 7.87
CA GLN A 70 -12.17 4.98 9.18
C GLN A 70 -12.79 4.11 10.27
N ALA A 71 -12.00 3.78 11.28
CA ALA A 71 -12.38 2.97 12.43
C ALA A 71 -12.44 3.86 13.69
N GLY A 72 -13.55 4.52 13.91
CA GLY A 72 -13.73 5.39 15.06
C GLY A 72 -13.66 6.88 14.71
N THR A 73 -13.76 7.72 15.73
CA THR A 73 -13.79 9.19 15.60
C THR A 73 -12.38 9.77 15.50
N VAL A 74 -12.24 10.87 14.78
CA VAL A 74 -11.01 11.67 14.71
C VAL A 74 -11.27 13.01 15.36
N ALA A 75 -10.63 13.29 16.49
CA ALA A 75 -10.70 14.59 17.10
C ALA A 75 -9.82 15.61 16.34
N GLY A 76 -10.39 16.76 16.01
CA GLY A 76 -9.62 17.97 15.69
C GLY A 76 -9.22 18.20 14.26
N GLY A 77 -9.85 17.73 13.25
CA GLY A 77 -9.53 18.28 11.97
C GLY A 77 -9.72 17.38 10.74
N ALA A 78 -9.35 17.93 9.62
CA ALA A 78 -9.42 17.23 8.35
C ALA A 78 -8.39 16.09 8.30
N ILE A 79 -8.77 14.98 7.73
CA ILE A 79 -7.88 13.86 7.46
C ILE A 79 -7.13 14.14 6.16
N THR A 80 -5.81 14.09 6.22
CA THR A 80 -4.95 14.13 5.04
C THR A 80 -4.44 12.72 4.75
N TYR A 81 -4.46 12.31 3.49
CA TYR A 81 -3.71 11.14 3.05
C TYR A 81 -2.75 11.50 1.91
N LEU A 82 -1.66 10.76 1.84
CA LEU A 82 -0.66 10.88 0.78
C LEU A 82 -0.11 9.50 0.45
N MET A 83 -0.12 9.15 -0.82
CA MET A 83 0.50 7.94 -1.35
C MET A 83 1.73 8.32 -2.18
N GLU A 84 2.85 7.69 -1.91
CA GLU A 84 4.13 7.97 -2.54
C GLU A 84 4.84 6.67 -2.92
N MET A 85 5.56 6.71 -4.01
CA MET A 85 6.47 5.65 -4.45
C MET A 85 7.91 6.16 -4.40
N ASP A 86 8.83 5.31 -3.97
CA ASP A 86 10.26 5.62 -3.94
C ASP A 86 11.05 4.43 -4.52
N ASN A 87 12.14 4.73 -5.19
CA ASN A 87 13.04 3.75 -5.81
C ASN A 87 14.18 3.31 -4.88
N ALA A 88 13.93 3.24 -3.59
CA ALA A 88 14.88 2.78 -2.58
C ALA A 88 14.18 1.94 -1.52
N ASP A 89 14.94 1.07 -0.84
CA ASP A 89 14.49 0.38 0.37
C ASP A 89 14.46 1.39 1.52
N ARG A 90 13.28 1.74 1.98
CA ARG A 90 13.07 2.75 3.05
C ARG A 90 12.75 2.15 4.40
N TYR A 91 12.33 0.90 4.45
CA TYR A 91 11.98 0.26 5.71
C TYR A 91 13.24 0.06 6.58
N THR A 92 13.17 0.53 7.83
CA THR A 92 14.24 0.36 8.80
C THR A 92 13.81 -0.58 9.94
N SER A 93 12.66 -0.32 10.53
CA SER A 93 12.17 -1.13 11.65
C SER A 93 10.72 -0.79 12.02
N GLY A 94 10.19 -1.47 13.01
CA GLY A 94 8.87 -1.20 13.59
C GLY A 94 7.71 -1.60 12.69
N GLY A 95 6.52 -1.21 13.10
CA GLY A 95 5.29 -1.65 12.47
C GLY A 95 5.04 -3.15 12.65
N THR A 96 3.89 -3.60 12.21
CA THR A 96 3.53 -5.01 12.18
C THR A 96 3.43 -5.46 10.74
N ALA A 97 4.11 -6.54 10.40
CA ALA A 97 3.99 -7.16 9.07
C ALA A 97 2.53 -7.58 8.84
N MET A 98 2.01 -7.21 7.69
CA MET A 98 0.63 -7.54 7.31
C MET A 98 0.52 -9.00 6.90
N THR A 99 -0.65 -9.59 7.15
CA THR A 99 -0.98 -10.92 6.62
C THR A 99 -1.14 -10.84 5.12
N VAL A 100 -0.45 -11.71 4.41
CA VAL A 100 -0.48 -11.76 2.95
C VAL A 100 -1.18 -13.04 2.49
N GLN A 101 -2.15 -12.87 1.61
CA GLN A 101 -2.87 -13.97 0.99
C GLN A 101 -2.86 -13.80 -0.53
N ASN A 102 -2.63 -14.88 -1.24
CA ASN A 102 -2.85 -14.89 -2.69
C ASN A 102 -4.36 -14.74 -2.96
N VAL A 103 -4.73 -13.86 -3.87
CA VAL A 103 -6.15 -13.66 -4.25
C VAL A 103 -6.74 -14.94 -4.83
N ARG A 104 -5.94 -15.73 -5.53
CA ARG A 104 -6.28 -17.10 -5.90
C ARG A 104 -6.00 -18.02 -4.71
N THR A 105 -7.02 -18.65 -4.14
CA THR A 105 -6.91 -19.49 -2.91
C THR A 105 -5.89 -20.63 -3.01
N THR A 106 -5.62 -21.12 -4.21
CA THR A 106 -4.59 -22.14 -4.49
C THR A 106 -3.27 -21.54 -5.00
N GLY A 107 -3.12 -20.21 -4.91
CA GLY A 107 -1.92 -19.52 -5.39
C GLY A 107 -0.72 -19.72 -4.45
N ALA A 108 0.47 -19.52 -5.00
CA ALA A 108 1.72 -19.59 -4.23
C ALA A 108 1.79 -18.51 -3.15
N ALA A 109 2.60 -18.73 -2.13
CA ALA A 109 2.98 -17.68 -1.18
C ALA A 109 3.65 -16.49 -1.88
N ILE A 110 3.61 -15.33 -1.25
CA ILE A 110 4.31 -14.15 -1.77
C ILE A 110 5.80 -14.43 -1.87
N PRO A 111 6.49 -14.00 -2.93
CA PRO A 111 7.94 -14.16 -3.04
C PRO A 111 8.68 -13.47 -1.89
N ALA A 112 9.80 -14.04 -1.49
CA ALA A 112 10.70 -13.43 -0.52
C ALA A 112 11.20 -12.06 -1.01
N GLY A 113 11.41 -11.14 -0.08
CA GLY A 113 11.85 -9.77 -0.39
C GLY A 113 10.71 -8.78 -0.70
N VAL A 114 9.45 -9.23 -0.68
CA VAL A 114 8.27 -8.37 -0.76
C VAL A 114 7.49 -8.46 0.54
N ALA A 115 7.33 -7.36 1.23
CA ALA A 115 6.58 -7.29 2.49
C ALA A 115 5.80 -5.97 2.59
N MET A 116 4.74 -5.96 3.37
CA MET A 116 4.02 -4.73 3.72
C MET A 116 3.81 -4.67 5.23
N TYR A 117 3.98 -3.48 5.77
CA TYR A 117 3.90 -3.18 7.20
C TYR A 117 2.80 -2.15 7.46
N SER A 118 2.25 -2.19 8.66
CA SER A 118 1.25 -1.24 9.16
C SER A 118 1.61 -0.77 10.56
N THR A 119 1.06 0.36 10.98
CA THR A 119 1.24 0.90 12.35
C THR A 119 0.45 0.17 13.42
N VAL A 120 -0.02 -1.03 13.16
CA VAL A 120 -0.68 -1.88 14.18
C VAL A 120 0.31 -2.17 15.30
N GLY A 121 0.00 -1.69 16.49
CA GLY A 121 0.78 -1.93 17.71
C GLY A 121 2.10 -1.14 17.82
N SER A 122 2.71 -0.70 16.74
CA SER A 122 3.94 0.11 16.77
C SER A 122 4.09 0.99 15.52
N ALA A 123 4.79 2.10 15.66
CA ALA A 123 5.11 2.98 14.53
C ALA A 123 6.08 2.28 13.56
N ILE A 124 5.89 2.51 12.26
CA ILE A 124 6.87 2.18 11.25
C ILE A 124 7.98 3.23 11.30
N VAL A 125 9.22 2.81 11.21
CA VAL A 125 10.39 3.68 11.06
C VAL A 125 10.97 3.46 9.67
N ALA A 126 11.00 4.53 8.89
CA ALA A 126 11.57 4.53 7.55
C ALA A 126 12.68 5.59 7.43
N THR A 127 13.62 5.38 6.52
CA THR A 127 14.54 6.46 6.12
C THR A 127 13.77 7.51 5.34
N ASN A 128 14.27 8.76 5.35
CA ASN A 128 13.59 9.86 4.64
C ASN A 128 13.40 9.53 3.16
N ALA A 129 12.15 9.44 2.73
CA ALA A 129 11.80 9.15 1.36
C ALA A 129 11.76 10.45 0.54
N VAL A 130 12.31 10.39 -0.67
CA VAL A 130 12.10 11.40 -1.71
C VAL A 130 11.16 10.75 -2.72
N GLY A 131 9.91 10.56 -2.29
CA GLY A 131 8.94 9.83 -3.08
C GLY A 131 8.35 10.64 -4.23
N ILE A 132 7.92 9.94 -5.26
CA ILE A 132 7.05 10.50 -6.29
C ILE A 132 5.61 10.33 -5.79
N ARG A 133 4.87 11.43 -5.69
CA ARG A 133 3.48 11.38 -5.29
C ARG A 133 2.65 10.59 -6.30
N MET A 134 1.95 9.57 -5.83
CA MET A 134 0.99 8.81 -6.63
C MET A 134 -0.42 9.41 -6.50
N ASP A 135 -0.82 9.72 -5.27
CA ASP A 135 -2.13 10.30 -4.97
C ASP A 135 -2.11 10.98 -3.59
N GLY A 136 -3.09 11.82 -3.33
CA GLY A 136 -3.28 12.42 -2.02
C GLY A 136 -4.36 13.49 -2.03
N ALA A 137 -5.08 13.59 -0.94
CA ALA A 137 -6.12 14.57 -0.75
C ALA A 137 -6.31 14.94 0.72
N LEU A 138 -7.00 16.04 0.92
CA LEU A 138 -7.61 16.43 2.19
C LEU A 138 -9.03 15.88 2.20
N LEU A 139 -9.32 14.95 3.08
CA LEU A 139 -10.68 14.48 3.30
C LEU A 139 -11.38 15.41 4.27
N GLY A 140 -12.60 15.78 3.95
CA GLY A 140 -13.47 16.48 4.89
C GLY A 140 -13.59 15.67 6.16
N GLN A 141 -13.59 16.36 7.30
CA GLN A 141 -13.70 15.70 8.58
C GLN A 141 -15.14 15.51 8.99
N ASP A 142 -15.41 14.35 9.60
CA ASP A 142 -16.46 14.27 10.58
C ASP A 142 -15.88 13.88 11.95
N VAL A 143 -16.13 14.69 12.94
CA VAL A 143 -15.68 14.50 14.34
C VAL A 143 -16.46 13.38 15.02
N SER A 144 -17.64 13.16 14.53
CA SER A 144 -18.51 12.05 14.93
C SER A 144 -18.99 11.41 13.66
N PRO A 145 -18.85 10.11 13.48
CA PRO A 145 -19.57 9.42 12.42
C PRO A 145 -21.06 9.57 12.75
N ALA A 146 -21.60 10.75 12.47
CA ALA A 146 -23.02 10.99 12.55
C ALA A 146 -23.65 10.06 11.53
N GLU A 147 -24.26 9.02 12.06
CA GLU A 147 -25.23 8.20 11.35
C GLU A 147 -24.81 7.78 9.93
N GLY A 148 -23.76 6.97 9.81
CA GLY A 148 -23.46 6.23 8.60
C GLY A 148 -22.46 6.86 7.63
N ALA A 149 -21.90 8.03 7.90
CA ALA A 149 -20.83 8.60 7.10
C ALA A 149 -19.46 8.03 7.55
N VAL A 150 -18.99 7.00 6.92
CA VAL A 150 -17.64 6.48 7.13
C VAL A 150 -16.70 7.11 6.11
N ASN A 151 -15.70 7.85 6.57
CA ASN A 151 -14.64 8.29 5.68
C ASN A 151 -13.92 7.08 5.12
N SER A 152 -13.76 7.06 3.82
CA SER A 152 -13.06 5.98 3.15
C SER A 152 -12.09 6.54 2.11
N ILE A 153 -10.96 5.86 1.98
CA ILE A 153 -10.02 6.05 0.88
C ILE A 153 -10.09 4.77 0.06
N VAL A 154 -10.55 4.89 -1.18
CA VAL A 154 -10.52 3.80 -2.15
C VAL A 154 -9.69 4.29 -3.33
N TRP A 155 -8.48 3.78 -3.42
CA TRP A 155 -7.56 4.12 -4.48
C TRP A 155 -7.32 2.91 -5.39
N SER A 156 -7.26 3.19 -6.67
CA SER A 156 -6.78 2.26 -7.71
C SER A 156 -6.14 3.07 -8.84
N PRO A 157 -5.17 2.53 -9.57
CA PRO A 157 -4.55 3.24 -10.69
C PRO A 157 -5.58 3.52 -11.79
N THR A 158 -5.73 4.80 -12.18
CA THR A 158 -6.73 5.25 -13.16
C THR A 158 -6.14 5.59 -14.53
N ALA A 159 -4.87 5.94 -14.61
CA ALA A 159 -4.22 6.45 -15.82
C ALA A 159 -2.83 5.84 -16.06
N GLY A 160 -2.72 4.55 -15.93
CA GLY A 160 -1.45 3.83 -15.98
C GLY A 160 -1.21 3.05 -14.69
N VAL A 161 -0.10 2.34 -14.65
CA VAL A 161 0.31 1.58 -13.47
C VAL A 161 1.70 2.01 -13.03
N ASP A 162 1.82 2.29 -11.75
CA ASP A 162 3.13 2.50 -11.14
C ASP A 162 3.75 1.15 -10.79
N ILE A 163 5.04 1.01 -11.03
CA ILE A 163 5.75 -0.25 -10.87
C ILE A 163 6.91 -0.05 -9.90
N LEU A 164 6.86 -0.75 -8.80
CA LEU A 164 7.97 -0.87 -7.85
C LEU A 164 8.94 -1.92 -8.37
N ALA A 165 9.93 -1.49 -9.17
CA ALA A 165 10.93 -2.36 -9.78
C ALA A 165 12.28 -2.17 -9.09
N PRO A 166 12.71 -3.08 -8.20
CA PRO A 166 14.00 -3.01 -7.57
C PRO A 166 15.11 -3.30 -8.58
N THR A 167 16.31 -2.82 -8.27
CA THR A 167 17.55 -3.19 -8.98
C THR A 167 18.40 -4.11 -8.10
N ALA A 168 19.56 -4.50 -8.58
CA ALA A 168 20.52 -5.29 -7.79
C ALA A 168 20.97 -4.56 -6.50
N SER A 169 20.98 -3.22 -6.51
CA SER A 169 21.49 -2.38 -5.41
C SER A 169 20.47 -1.47 -4.77
N LEU A 170 19.31 -1.27 -5.41
CA LEU A 170 18.24 -0.40 -4.92
C LEU A 170 16.94 -1.19 -4.78
N GLY A 171 16.30 -1.06 -3.65
CA GLY A 171 14.93 -1.54 -3.45
C GLY A 171 13.89 -0.60 -4.05
N ALA A 172 12.64 -0.82 -3.70
CA ALA A 172 11.55 0.08 -4.02
C ALA A 172 10.53 0.08 -2.88
N THR A 173 9.86 1.20 -2.67
CA THR A 173 8.92 1.35 -1.55
C THR A 173 7.63 2.06 -2.01
N TRP A 174 6.50 1.62 -1.52
CA TRP A 174 5.22 2.33 -1.59
C TRP A 174 4.81 2.73 -0.17
N LEU A 175 4.69 4.04 0.05
CA LEU A 175 4.32 4.63 1.33
C LEU A 175 2.88 5.15 1.25
N VAL A 176 2.12 4.90 2.30
CA VAL A 176 0.81 5.49 2.51
C VAL A 176 0.81 6.20 3.86
N ASN A 177 0.70 7.51 3.81
CA ASN A 177 0.63 8.37 4.97
C ASN A 177 -0.81 8.81 5.20
N THR A 178 -1.27 8.75 6.44
CA THR A 178 -2.55 9.31 6.85
C THR A 178 -2.37 10.11 8.14
N SER A 179 -2.97 11.29 8.22
CA SER A 179 -2.81 12.15 9.39
C SER A 179 -4.06 12.99 9.67
N ALA A 180 -4.19 13.40 10.93
CA ALA A 180 -5.14 14.44 11.36
C ALA A 180 -4.57 15.19 12.56
N ALA A 181 -4.86 16.49 12.67
CA ALA A 181 -4.11 17.45 13.50
C ALA A 181 -4.02 17.14 15.00
N SER A 182 -5.05 16.55 15.62
CA SER A 182 -5.07 16.34 17.08
C SER A 182 -4.83 14.89 17.48
N THR A 183 -5.39 13.97 16.73
CA THR A 183 -5.25 12.52 16.91
C THR A 183 -5.17 11.87 15.55
N GLY A 184 -4.22 10.99 15.34
CA GLY A 184 -4.14 10.24 14.09
C GLY A 184 -5.44 9.47 13.81
N PRO A 185 -5.88 9.40 12.56
CA PRO A 185 -7.04 8.60 12.17
C PRO A 185 -6.74 7.11 12.35
N THR A 186 -7.74 6.32 12.68
CA THR A 186 -7.63 4.87 12.72
C THR A 186 -8.33 4.24 11.53
N TRP A 187 -7.78 3.16 11.00
CA TRP A 187 -8.22 2.56 9.76
C TRP A 187 -8.37 1.05 9.83
N PHE A 188 -9.51 0.53 9.39
CA PHE A 188 -9.55 -0.81 8.79
C PHE A 188 -8.95 -0.72 7.39
N PHE A 189 -8.15 -1.69 7.01
CA PHE A 189 -7.35 -1.58 5.79
C PHE A 189 -7.24 -2.88 5.01
N SER A 190 -7.14 -2.75 3.70
CA SER A 190 -6.81 -3.83 2.78
C SER A 190 -6.12 -3.25 1.56
N PHE A 191 -5.04 -3.88 1.14
CA PHE A 191 -4.32 -3.53 -0.08
C PHE A 191 -4.28 -4.72 -1.02
N LYS A 192 -4.20 -4.43 -2.33
CA LYS A 192 -3.90 -5.44 -3.34
C LYS A 192 -2.74 -4.96 -4.21
N ALA A 193 -1.87 -5.89 -4.54
CA ALA A 193 -0.80 -5.64 -5.49
C ALA A 193 -0.53 -6.90 -6.32
N ALA A 194 -0.12 -6.70 -7.57
CA ALA A 194 0.45 -7.77 -8.36
C ALA A 194 1.94 -7.88 -8.08
N VAL A 195 2.44 -9.12 -8.02
CA VAL A 195 3.87 -9.43 -7.88
C VAL A 195 4.28 -10.26 -9.08
N VAL A 196 5.08 -9.67 -9.94
CA VAL A 196 5.47 -10.25 -11.23
C VAL A 196 6.99 -10.38 -11.34
N PRO A 197 7.52 -11.36 -12.09
CA PRO A 197 8.95 -11.44 -12.34
C PRO A 197 9.48 -10.17 -13.02
N LEU A 198 10.66 -9.68 -12.65
CA LEU A 198 11.32 -8.55 -13.34
C LEU A 198 11.53 -8.81 -14.82
N SER A 199 11.73 -10.06 -15.23
CA SER A 199 11.86 -10.46 -16.62
C SER A 199 10.62 -10.18 -17.48
N TRP A 200 9.48 -9.87 -16.87
CA TRP A 200 8.26 -9.49 -17.60
C TRP A 200 8.25 -8.01 -18.02
N LEU A 201 9.15 -7.21 -17.44
CA LEU A 201 9.27 -5.78 -17.74
C LEU A 201 10.15 -5.49 -18.97
N THR A 202 10.94 -6.48 -19.42
CA THR A 202 11.91 -6.35 -20.53
C THR A 202 11.42 -6.96 -21.83
#